data_ebff9cc15835a89ea9e3e67f085e72ba
#
_entry.id   ebff9cc15835a89ea9e3e67f085e72ba
#
_cell.length_a   1.000
_cell.length_b   1.000
_cell.length_c   1.000
_cell.angle_alpha   90.00
_cell.angle_beta   90.00
_cell.angle_gamma   90.00
#
_symmetry.space_group_name_H-M   'P 1'
#
loop_
_entity.id
_entity.type
_entity.pdbx_description
1 polymer ?
#
loop_
_entity_poly.entity_id
_entity_poly.type
_entity_poly.pdbx_seq_one_letter_code
_entity_poly.pdbx_strand_id
1 'polypeptide(L)'
;MDLHHPLLKEFPEHRETIQWLKVSDEQFRKKFDEYHQADDKICRIEEEIDFATDQETDELKMRRAHLKDQLYRQLRGATNAAVR
;
A
#
# COMPACT_ATOMS: atom_id res chain seq x y z
N MET A 1 4.07 18.93 -5.73
CA MET A 1 3.97 18.20 -4.46
C MET A 1 3.62 16.75 -4.73
N ASP A 2 4.38 15.83 -4.17
CA ASP A 2 4.10 14.41 -4.38
C ASP A 2 3.03 13.93 -3.40
N LEU A 3 1.88 13.50 -3.94
CA LEU A 3 0.73 13.03 -3.16
C LEU A 3 0.75 11.52 -2.94
N HIS A 4 1.76 10.83 -3.46
CA HIS A 4 1.87 9.38 -3.32
C HIS A 4 2.25 8.97 -1.90
N HIS A 5 1.70 7.84 -1.47
CA HIS A 5 1.99 7.24 -0.17
C HIS A 5 2.58 5.83 -0.36
N PRO A 6 3.79 5.71 -0.93
CA PRO A 6 4.38 4.38 -1.13
C PRO A 6 4.59 3.67 0.20
N LEU A 7 4.44 2.35 0.19
CA LEU A 7 4.48 1.56 1.42
C LEU A 7 5.82 1.71 2.16
N LEU A 8 6.91 1.82 1.42
CA LEU A 8 8.24 2.03 2.00
C LEU A 8 8.35 3.35 2.78
N LYS A 9 7.62 4.36 2.33
CA LYS A 9 7.58 5.68 2.98
C LYS A 9 6.67 5.67 4.20
N GLU A 10 5.57 4.89 4.15
CA GLU A 10 4.63 4.78 5.26
C GLU A 10 5.21 3.96 6.41
N PHE A 11 6.02 2.96 6.11
CA PHE A 11 6.62 2.07 7.11
C PHE A 11 8.13 1.97 6.91
N PRO A 12 8.87 3.08 7.11
CA PRO A 12 10.32 3.06 6.89
C PRO A 12 11.07 2.09 7.80
N GLU A 13 10.54 1.81 8.98
CA GLU A 13 11.11 0.84 9.92
C GLU A 13 10.99 -0.61 9.45
N HIS A 14 10.14 -0.87 8.46
CA HIS A 14 9.93 -2.21 7.89
C HIS A 14 10.52 -2.36 6.49
N ARG A 15 11.39 -1.45 6.08
CA ARG A 15 11.93 -1.43 4.71
C ARG A 15 12.52 -2.76 4.26
N GLU A 16 13.37 -3.36 5.08
CA GLU A 16 14.01 -4.64 4.74
C GLU A 16 12.99 -5.76 4.66
N THR A 17 12.04 -5.80 5.59
CA THR A 17 10.98 -6.79 5.60
C THR A 17 10.10 -6.67 4.37
N ILE A 18 9.75 -5.46 3.97
CA ILE A 18 8.96 -5.21 2.76
C ILE A 18 9.70 -5.75 1.53
N GLN A 19 10.97 -5.43 1.38
CA GLN A 19 11.75 -5.87 0.23
C GLN A 19 11.89 -7.39 0.18
N TRP A 20 12.05 -8.01 1.33
CA TRP A 20 12.13 -9.48 1.42
C TRP A 20 10.80 -10.14 1.06
N LEU A 21 9.70 -9.65 1.60
CA LEU A 21 8.36 -10.20 1.33
C LEU A 21 7.95 -10.02 -0.13
N LYS A 22 8.37 -8.93 -0.78
CA LYS A 22 8.07 -8.71 -2.20
C LYS A 22 8.61 -9.81 -3.10
N VAL A 23 9.71 -10.43 -2.74
CA VAL A 23 10.33 -11.49 -3.54
C VAL A 23 10.03 -12.89 -3.01
N SER A 24 9.65 -13.03 -1.75
CA SER A 24 9.45 -14.34 -1.12
C SER A 24 7.98 -14.72 -0.92
N ASP A 25 7.05 -13.78 -1.00
CA ASP A 25 5.63 -14.02 -0.75
C ASP A 25 4.79 -13.42 -1.86
N GLU A 26 4.21 -14.28 -2.71
CA GLU A 26 3.39 -13.85 -3.84
C GLU A 26 2.13 -13.09 -3.41
N GLN A 27 1.51 -13.49 -2.31
CA GLN A 27 0.31 -12.83 -1.81
C GLN A 27 0.63 -11.43 -1.31
N PHE A 28 1.74 -11.28 -0.61
CA PHE A 28 2.21 -9.97 -0.19
C PHE A 28 2.47 -9.08 -1.41
N ARG A 29 3.18 -9.60 -2.40
CA ARG A 29 3.50 -8.86 -3.63
C ARG A 29 2.23 -8.41 -4.34
N LYS A 30 1.24 -9.28 -4.42
CA LYS A 30 -0.03 -8.96 -5.07
C LYS A 30 -0.75 -7.81 -4.34
N LYS A 31 -0.84 -7.87 -3.02
CA LYS A 31 -1.45 -6.80 -2.23
C LYS A 31 -0.64 -5.51 -2.29
N PHE A 32 0.68 -5.64 -2.31
CA PHE A 32 1.59 -4.51 -2.48
C PHE A 32 1.30 -3.77 -3.79
N ASP A 33 1.18 -4.52 -4.89
CA ASP A 33 0.87 -3.94 -6.19
C ASP A 33 -0.54 -3.31 -6.22
N GLU A 34 -1.53 -3.99 -5.64
CA GLU A 34 -2.89 -3.46 -5.54
C GLU A 34 -2.94 -2.14 -4.74
N TYR A 35 -2.20 -2.08 -3.64
CA TYR A 35 -2.09 -0.87 -2.83
C TYR A 35 -1.55 0.30 -3.67
N HIS A 36 -0.47 0.06 -4.41
CA HIS A 36 0.14 1.12 -5.21
C HIS A 36 -0.71 1.50 -6.41
N GLN A 37 -1.47 0.58 -6.99
CA GLN A 37 -2.44 0.90 -8.04
C GLN A 37 -3.55 1.80 -7.52
N ALA A 38 -4.09 1.51 -6.34
CA ALA A 38 -5.12 2.34 -5.73
C ALA A 38 -4.56 3.73 -5.38
N ASP A 39 -3.35 3.79 -4.86
CA ASP A 39 -2.69 5.04 -4.52
C ASP A 39 -2.46 5.91 -5.76
N ASP A 40 -1.94 5.31 -6.85
CA ASP A 40 -1.75 6.02 -8.11
C ASP A 40 -3.05 6.60 -8.64
N LYS A 41 -4.12 5.80 -8.62
CA LYS A 41 -5.41 6.26 -9.11
C LYS A 41 -5.96 7.42 -8.31
N ILE A 42 -5.84 7.36 -6.98
CA ILE A 42 -6.26 8.45 -6.11
C ILE A 42 -5.47 9.72 -6.42
N CYS A 43 -4.16 9.60 -6.59
CA CYS A 43 -3.30 10.74 -6.92
C CYS A 43 -3.70 11.37 -8.26
N ARG A 44 -4.00 10.54 -9.27
CA ARG A 44 -4.44 11.03 -10.59
C ARG A 44 -5.77 11.77 -10.51
N ILE A 45 -6.68 11.31 -9.66
CA ILE A 45 -7.95 11.99 -9.43
C ILE A 45 -7.73 13.32 -8.72
N GLU A 46 -6.90 13.34 -7.69
CA GLU A 46 -6.60 14.55 -6.92
C GLU A 46 -5.83 15.58 -7.75
N GLU A 47 -5.02 15.14 -8.71
CA GLU A 47 -4.31 16.01 -9.64
C GLU A 47 -5.16 16.39 -10.87
N GLU A 48 -6.43 15.99 -10.90
CA GLU A 48 -7.38 16.27 -11.98
C GLU A 48 -6.97 15.67 -13.33
N ILE A 49 -6.15 14.62 -13.32
CA ILE A 49 -5.77 13.88 -14.53
C ILE A 49 -6.89 12.90 -14.90
N ASP A 50 -7.45 12.21 -13.91
CA ASP A 50 -8.59 11.30 -14.07
C ASP A 50 -9.81 11.87 -13.38
N PHE A 51 -11.00 11.48 -13.88
CA PHE A 51 -12.28 11.88 -13.29
C PHE A 51 -12.91 10.70 -12.55
N ALA A 52 -13.45 10.99 -11.37
CA ALA A 52 -14.23 10.02 -10.59
C ALA A 52 -15.28 10.77 -9.79
N THR A 53 -16.38 10.09 -9.47
CA THR A 53 -17.38 10.63 -8.56
C THR A 53 -16.80 10.64 -7.14
N ASP A 54 -17.39 11.43 -6.26
CA ASP A 54 -17.00 11.44 -4.84
C ASP A 54 -17.12 10.05 -4.23
N GLN A 55 -18.17 9.30 -4.59
CA GLN A 55 -18.36 7.94 -4.11
C GLN A 55 -17.24 7.02 -4.58
N GLU A 56 -16.87 7.07 -5.86
CA GLU A 56 -15.77 6.26 -6.40
C GLU A 56 -14.44 6.60 -5.73
N THR A 57 -14.19 7.87 -5.50
CA THR A 57 -12.99 8.33 -4.81
C THR A 57 -12.94 7.83 -3.38
N ASP A 58 -14.04 7.90 -2.66
CA ASP A 58 -14.14 7.40 -1.29
C ASP A 58 -13.90 5.89 -1.23
N GLU A 59 -14.45 5.14 -2.17
CA GLU A 59 -14.24 3.68 -2.26
C GLU A 59 -12.76 3.34 -2.49
N LEU A 60 -12.08 4.10 -3.35
CA LEU A 60 -10.66 3.90 -3.59
C LEU A 60 -9.83 4.21 -2.33
N LYS A 61 -10.17 5.25 -1.61
CA LYS A 61 -9.48 5.61 -0.37
C LYS A 61 -9.69 4.55 0.71
N MET A 62 -10.90 4.00 0.81
CA MET A 62 -11.20 2.91 1.74
C MET A 62 -10.42 1.65 1.36
N ARG A 63 -10.36 1.34 0.08
CA ARG A 63 -9.59 0.19 -0.42
C ARG A 63 -8.10 0.35 -0.10
N ARG A 64 -7.54 1.53 -0.35
CA ARG A 64 -6.13 1.82 -0.02
C ARG A 64 -5.85 1.64 1.46
N ALA A 65 -6.72 2.18 2.32
CA ALA A 65 -6.57 2.06 3.77
C ALA A 65 -6.67 0.61 4.23
N HIS A 66 -7.59 -0.16 3.66
CA HIS A 66 -7.78 -1.57 3.99
C HIS A 66 -6.56 -2.40 3.58
N LEU A 67 -6.03 -2.17 2.38
CA LEU A 67 -4.84 -2.85 1.89
C LEU A 67 -3.62 -2.49 2.75
N LYS A 68 -3.49 -1.22 3.12
CA LYS A 68 -2.41 -0.77 4.01
C LYS A 68 -2.45 -1.50 5.35
N ASP A 69 -3.63 -1.64 5.92
CA ASP A 69 -3.81 -2.34 7.19
C ASP A 69 -3.45 -3.83 7.09
N GLN A 70 -3.89 -4.48 6.02
CA GLN A 70 -3.53 -5.88 5.76
C GLN A 70 -2.03 -6.07 5.59
N LEU A 71 -1.40 -5.18 4.82
CA LEU A 71 0.05 -5.22 4.61
C LEU A 71 0.80 -4.99 5.91
N TYR A 72 0.34 -4.05 6.73
CA TYR A 72 0.95 -3.78 8.02
C TYR A 72 0.90 -4.99 8.95
N ARG A 73 -0.23 -5.68 8.98
CA ARG A 73 -0.36 -6.91 9.79
C ARG A 73 0.62 -7.99 9.34
N GLN A 74 0.81 -8.15 8.04
CA GLN A 74 1.79 -9.10 7.51
C GLN A 74 3.22 -8.68 7.87
N LEU A 75 3.52 -7.40 7.82
CA LEU A 75 4.83 -6.88 8.19
C LEU A 75 5.13 -7.14 9.66
N ARG A 76 4.18 -6.89 10.54
CA ARG A 76 4.35 -7.13 11.96
C ARG A 76 4.57 -8.61 12.25
N GLY A 77 3.79 -9.48 11.62
CA GLY A 77 3.94 -10.92 11.79
C GLY A 77 5.29 -11.42 11.32
N ALA A 78 5.74 -10.97 10.16
CA ALA A 78 7.04 -11.37 9.61
C ALA A 78 8.20 -10.82 10.45
N THR A 79 8.12 -9.57 10.91
CA THR A 79 9.15 -8.96 11.75
C THR A 79 9.25 -9.68 13.09
N ASN A 80 8.11 -9.99 13.72
CA ASN A 80 8.09 -10.73 14.98
C ASN A 80 8.66 -12.14 14.83
N ALA A 81 8.37 -12.80 13.70
CA ALA A 81 8.92 -14.12 13.42
C ALA A 81 10.43 -14.07 13.20
N ALA A 82 10.94 -13.03 12.56
CA ALA A 82 12.36 -12.85 12.28
C ALA A 82 13.18 -12.56 13.54
N VAL A 83 12.57 -11.99 14.57
CA VAL A 83 13.24 -11.63 15.82
C VAL A 83 13.43 -12.85 16.73
N ARG A 84 12.77 -13.95 16.44
CA ARG A 84 12.96 -15.20 17.16
C ARG A 84 14.19 -15.96 16.63
#